data_24f432e9282438be55a5c680d8d18279
#
_entry.id   24f432e9282438be55a5c680d8d18279
#
_cell.length_a   1.000
_cell.length_b   1.000
_cell.length_c   1.000
_cell.angle_alpha   90.00
_cell.angle_beta   90.00
_cell.angle_gamma   90.00
#
_symmetry.space_group_name_H-M   'P 1'
#
loop_
_entity.id
_entity.type
_entity.pdbx_description
1 polymer ?
#
loop_
_entity_poly.entity_id
_entity_poly.type
_entity_poly.pdbx_seq_one_letter_code
_entity_poly.pdbx_strand_id
1 'polypeptide(L)'
;MTHTRYAMAFSPRALLGAAALLLPMLAAAQAAPLKYELTGDLGGAVYGTQSVIRSKGSETRLLPYGFFDYGRLAVRVDTLSLKTVQVGYGYLELAGRVSQDGWRADTAALSGLKDRKTPIPLGIGTFQETPYGALFLNAFVDANKSHGSLLEATYAAEFKVGSWSFFPQVGLEYSNAKYNNYLYGVSAAESAASGFSAYNAGASTAPVLGLGVDVPLGSPWTLTMQLRRKWLDSSVRNSPLLSRRTQDTGFIAVSYRFR
;
A
#
# COMPACT_ATOMS: atom_id res chain seq x y z
N MET A 1 7.84 30.67 31.75
CA MET A 1 7.01 30.45 30.56
C MET A 1 6.95 28.94 30.31
N THR A 2 5.87 28.30 30.74
CA THR A 2 5.66 26.86 30.71
C THR A 2 4.97 26.49 29.40
N HIS A 3 5.66 25.78 28.50
CA HIS A 3 5.07 25.25 27.27
C HIS A 3 4.34 23.94 27.58
N THR A 4 3.03 24.01 27.61
CA THR A 4 2.14 22.82 27.71
C THR A 4 2.12 22.09 26.35
N ARG A 5 2.71 20.89 26.29
CA ARG A 5 2.64 19.99 25.13
C ARG A 5 1.30 19.25 25.16
N TYR A 6 0.40 19.56 24.25
CA TYR A 6 -0.79 18.73 24.00
C TYR A 6 -0.38 17.49 23.21
N ALA A 7 -0.26 16.37 23.88
CA ALA A 7 -0.21 15.06 23.25
C ALA A 7 -1.67 14.62 22.99
N MET A 8 -2.12 14.64 21.73
CA MET A 8 -3.38 14.01 21.34
C MET A 8 -3.18 12.48 21.40
N ALA A 9 -3.61 11.87 22.51
CA ALA A 9 -3.73 10.43 22.62
C ALA A 9 -5.03 10.00 21.92
N PHE A 10 -4.93 9.42 20.74
CA PHE A 10 -6.05 8.75 20.09
C PHE A 10 -6.42 7.50 20.90
N SER A 11 -7.59 7.51 21.51
CA SER A 11 -8.09 6.38 22.29
C SER A 11 -8.55 5.27 21.34
N PRO A 12 -8.25 3.99 21.62
CA PRO A 12 -8.72 2.85 20.80
C PRO A 12 -10.24 2.72 20.74
N ARG A 13 -10.97 3.40 21.64
CA ARG A 13 -12.44 3.47 21.61
C ARG A 13 -13.00 4.32 20.46
N ALA A 14 -12.23 5.29 19.92
CA ALA A 14 -12.65 6.10 18.78
C ALA A 14 -12.62 5.30 17.46
N LEU A 15 -11.70 4.35 17.31
CA LEU A 15 -11.61 3.45 16.16
C LEU A 15 -12.75 2.42 16.13
N LEU A 16 -13.19 1.92 17.29
CA LEU A 16 -14.32 1.01 17.39
C LEU A 16 -15.66 1.71 17.10
N GLY A 17 -15.81 2.99 17.45
CA GLY A 17 -16.99 3.78 17.15
C GLY A 17 -17.17 4.09 15.66
N ALA A 18 -16.09 4.35 14.93
CA ALA A 18 -16.13 4.60 13.48
C ALA A 18 -16.45 3.31 12.70
N ALA A 19 -15.95 2.16 13.14
CA ALA A 19 -16.24 0.87 12.52
C ALA A 19 -17.73 0.46 12.73
N ALA A 20 -18.30 0.78 13.89
CA ALA A 20 -19.71 0.46 14.20
C ALA A 20 -20.72 1.29 13.40
N LEU A 21 -20.38 2.50 12.96
CA LEU A 21 -21.23 3.35 12.13
C LEU A 21 -21.21 2.97 10.63
N LEU A 22 -20.18 2.24 10.17
CA LEU A 22 -20.09 1.75 8.79
C LEU A 22 -20.84 0.44 8.56
N LEU A 23 -21.09 -0.37 9.62
CA LEU A 23 -21.76 -1.66 9.51
C LEU A 23 -23.21 -1.61 8.98
N PRO A 24 -24.09 -0.67 9.37
CA PRO A 24 -25.46 -0.66 8.82
C PRO A 24 -25.55 -0.17 7.36
N MET A 25 -24.58 0.62 6.87
CA MET A 25 -24.55 1.02 5.47
C MET A 25 -24.12 -0.13 4.53
N LEU A 26 -23.37 -1.10 5.03
CA LEU A 26 -22.93 -2.26 4.24
C LEU A 26 -24.04 -3.33 4.11
N ALA A 27 -25.04 -3.34 4.97
CA ALA A 27 -26.09 -4.38 4.98
C ALA A 27 -27.13 -4.24 3.87
N ALA A 28 -27.30 -3.04 3.27
CA ALA A 28 -28.27 -2.77 2.20
C ALA A 28 -27.62 -2.70 0.81
N ALA A 29 -26.30 -2.71 0.72
CA ALA A 29 -25.55 -2.61 -0.51
C ALA A 29 -25.39 -3.99 -1.16
N GLN A 30 -25.53 -4.07 -2.47
CA GLN A 30 -25.27 -5.29 -3.24
C GLN A 30 -24.05 -5.11 -4.11
N ALA A 31 -23.05 -5.98 -3.92
CA ALA A 31 -21.95 -6.07 -4.86
C ALA A 31 -22.44 -6.50 -6.25
N ALA A 32 -21.76 -6.04 -7.28
CA ALA A 32 -22.02 -6.51 -8.64
C ALA A 32 -21.86 -8.05 -8.72
N PRO A 33 -22.72 -8.75 -9.48
CA PRO A 33 -22.61 -10.21 -9.64
C PRO A 33 -21.27 -10.58 -10.29
N LEU A 34 -20.78 -11.78 -9.96
CA LEU A 34 -19.56 -12.32 -10.57
C LEU A 34 -19.79 -12.52 -12.08
N LYS A 35 -18.93 -11.90 -12.89
CA LYS A 35 -18.89 -12.09 -14.34
C LYS A 35 -17.68 -12.94 -14.69
N TYR A 36 -17.87 -14.00 -15.48
CA TYR A 36 -16.78 -14.84 -15.99
C TYR A 36 -16.28 -14.36 -17.35
N GLU A 37 -16.22 -13.06 -17.49
CA GLU A 37 -15.63 -12.32 -18.59
C GLU A 37 -14.54 -11.42 -18.01
N LEU A 38 -13.46 -11.23 -18.75
CA LEU A 38 -12.40 -10.33 -18.33
C LEU A 38 -12.89 -8.88 -18.46
N THR A 39 -13.00 -8.18 -17.34
CA THR A 39 -13.42 -6.79 -17.28
C THR A 39 -12.40 -5.95 -16.56
N GLY A 40 -12.01 -4.80 -17.13
CA GLY A 40 -10.99 -3.92 -16.59
C GLY A 40 -9.77 -3.79 -17.50
N ASP A 41 -8.61 -3.50 -16.94
CA ASP A 41 -7.42 -3.08 -17.66
C ASP A 41 -6.26 -4.08 -17.47
N LEU A 42 -5.59 -4.43 -18.57
CA LEU A 42 -4.38 -5.26 -18.57
C LEU A 42 -3.34 -4.67 -19.52
N GLY A 43 -2.09 -4.58 -19.07
CA GLY A 43 -1.02 -3.97 -19.87
C GLY A 43 0.36 -4.04 -19.25
N GLY A 44 1.18 -3.04 -19.51
CA GLY A 44 2.51 -2.88 -18.95
C GLY A 44 2.67 -1.52 -18.28
N ALA A 45 3.52 -1.48 -17.25
CA ALA A 45 3.80 -0.23 -16.53
C ALA A 45 5.27 -0.10 -16.17
N VAL A 46 5.70 1.15 -16.11
CA VAL A 46 6.97 1.55 -15.48
C VAL A 46 6.65 2.05 -14.09
N TYR A 47 7.13 1.33 -13.06
CA TYR A 47 6.98 1.67 -11.65
C TYR A 47 8.24 2.37 -11.15
N GLY A 48 8.04 3.44 -10.40
CA GLY A 48 9.09 4.16 -9.69
C GLY A 48 8.85 4.13 -8.18
N THR A 49 9.88 3.79 -7.42
CA THR A 49 9.83 3.83 -5.95
C THR A 49 11.04 4.58 -5.43
N GLN A 50 10.81 5.62 -4.65
CA GLN A 50 11.87 6.34 -3.97
C GLN A 50 12.33 5.51 -2.76
N SER A 51 13.59 5.10 -2.73
CA SER A 51 14.14 4.44 -1.56
C SER A 51 14.26 5.41 -0.39
N VAL A 52 13.83 4.96 0.78
CA VAL A 52 13.98 5.70 2.04
C VAL A 52 15.30 5.34 2.74
N ILE A 53 15.94 4.25 2.30
CA ILE A 53 17.20 3.76 2.86
C ILE A 53 18.35 4.68 2.42
N ARG A 54 19.21 4.97 3.38
CA ARG A 54 20.42 5.78 3.18
C ARG A 54 21.30 5.20 2.07
N SER A 55 21.84 6.07 1.23
CA SER A 55 22.71 5.72 0.09
C SER A 55 22.06 4.83 -0.98
N LYS A 56 20.73 4.66 -0.94
CA LYS A 56 19.96 4.04 -2.02
C LYS A 56 19.23 5.09 -2.84
N GLY A 57 19.30 4.94 -4.15
CA GLY A 57 18.54 5.76 -5.11
C GLY A 57 17.10 5.31 -5.27
N SER A 58 16.38 5.98 -6.16
CA SER A 58 15.07 5.52 -6.63
C SER A 58 15.25 4.28 -7.51
N GLU A 59 14.33 3.33 -7.37
CA GLU A 59 14.28 2.14 -8.21
C GLU A 59 13.20 2.30 -9.27
N THR A 60 13.52 1.87 -10.49
CA THR A 60 12.56 1.84 -11.60
C THR A 60 12.46 0.40 -12.10
N ARG A 61 11.23 -0.09 -12.28
CA ARG A 61 10.96 -1.47 -12.73
C ARG A 61 9.91 -1.48 -13.81
N LEU A 62 10.11 -2.28 -14.85
CA LEU A 62 9.08 -2.60 -15.83
C LEU A 62 8.35 -3.85 -15.35
N LEU A 63 7.05 -3.74 -15.12
CA LEU A 63 6.21 -4.82 -14.59
C LEU A 63 4.88 -4.88 -15.35
N PRO A 64 4.21 -6.04 -15.36
CA PRO A 64 2.82 -6.12 -15.80
C PRO A 64 1.94 -5.15 -14.99
N TYR A 65 0.96 -4.56 -15.66
CA TYR A 65 -0.10 -3.77 -15.06
C TYR A 65 -1.42 -4.51 -15.19
N GLY A 66 -2.18 -4.58 -14.11
CA GLY A 66 -3.50 -5.15 -14.10
C GLY A 66 -4.41 -4.46 -13.10
N PHE A 67 -5.59 -4.09 -13.56
CA PHE A 67 -6.73 -3.69 -12.73
C PHE A 67 -7.98 -4.29 -13.35
N PHE A 68 -8.25 -5.56 -13.01
CA PHE A 68 -9.31 -6.33 -13.68
C PHE A 68 -9.97 -7.37 -12.77
N ASP A 69 -11.12 -7.84 -13.21
CA ASP A 69 -11.87 -8.94 -12.64
C ASP A 69 -12.10 -10.04 -13.68
N TYR A 70 -12.08 -11.30 -13.21
CA TYR A 70 -12.52 -12.48 -13.95
C TYR A 70 -13.17 -13.46 -12.99
N GLY A 71 -14.50 -13.50 -12.94
CA GLY A 71 -15.22 -14.30 -11.96
C GLY A 71 -14.82 -13.94 -10.52
N ARG A 72 -14.24 -14.93 -9.82
CA ARG A 72 -13.73 -14.73 -8.46
C ARG A 72 -12.33 -14.14 -8.40
N LEU A 73 -11.59 -14.17 -9.48
CA LEU A 73 -10.23 -13.61 -9.53
C LEU A 73 -10.31 -12.10 -9.70
N ALA A 74 -9.51 -11.36 -8.92
CA ALA A 74 -9.34 -9.92 -9.05
C ALA A 74 -7.86 -9.56 -8.97
N VAL A 75 -7.45 -8.59 -9.80
CA VAL A 75 -6.13 -7.97 -9.74
C VAL A 75 -6.30 -6.48 -9.52
N ARG A 76 -5.57 -5.92 -8.58
CA ARG A 76 -5.60 -4.50 -8.20
C ARG A 76 -4.16 -3.98 -8.13
N VAL A 77 -3.58 -3.72 -9.31
CA VAL A 77 -2.20 -3.24 -9.49
C VAL A 77 -1.16 -4.22 -8.93
N ASP A 78 -0.94 -4.22 -7.63
CA ASP A 78 0.06 -5.03 -6.91
C ASP A 78 -0.56 -6.18 -6.09
N THR A 79 -1.88 -6.25 -6.03
CA THR A 79 -2.62 -7.22 -5.22
C THR A 79 -3.42 -8.17 -6.09
N LEU A 80 -3.19 -9.46 -5.90
CA LEU A 80 -3.99 -10.56 -6.46
C LEU A 80 -4.96 -11.05 -5.40
N SER A 81 -6.24 -11.15 -5.75
CA SER A 81 -7.30 -11.51 -4.80
C SER A 81 -8.21 -12.61 -5.35
N LEU A 82 -8.74 -13.42 -4.44
CA LEU A 82 -9.81 -14.38 -4.69
C LEU A 82 -11.06 -13.96 -3.91
N LYS A 83 -12.10 -13.51 -4.59
CA LYS A 83 -13.40 -13.14 -4.05
C LYS A 83 -14.08 -14.36 -3.41
N THR A 84 -14.54 -14.22 -2.15
CA THR A 84 -15.19 -15.30 -1.39
C THR A 84 -16.66 -15.00 -1.15
N VAL A 85 -16.99 -14.31 -0.09
CA VAL A 85 -18.35 -13.98 0.33
C VAL A 85 -18.65 -12.52 -0.01
N GLN A 86 -19.84 -12.26 -0.51
CA GLN A 86 -20.32 -10.91 -0.75
C GLN A 86 -20.50 -10.14 0.55
N VAL A 87 -19.94 -8.93 0.63
CA VAL A 87 -20.08 -8.02 1.76
C VAL A 87 -20.21 -6.60 1.22
N GLY A 88 -21.32 -5.94 1.49
CA GLY A 88 -21.58 -4.56 1.06
C GLY A 88 -21.53 -4.42 -0.47
N TYR A 89 -20.77 -3.47 -0.95
CA TYR A 89 -20.56 -3.18 -2.37
C TYR A 89 -19.47 -4.04 -3.04
N GLY A 90 -18.94 -5.04 -2.36
CA GLY A 90 -17.84 -5.88 -2.84
C GLY A 90 -17.86 -7.27 -2.24
N TYR A 91 -16.67 -7.84 -2.10
CA TYR A 91 -16.47 -9.19 -1.58
C TYR A 91 -15.41 -9.18 -0.48
N LEU A 92 -15.53 -10.08 0.47
CA LEU A 92 -14.37 -10.49 1.26
C LEU A 92 -13.45 -11.29 0.35
N GLU A 93 -12.16 -10.98 0.36
CA GLU A 93 -11.17 -11.53 -0.54
C GLU A 93 -10.03 -12.18 0.23
N LEU A 94 -9.55 -13.32 -0.24
CA LEU A 94 -8.21 -13.81 0.11
C LEU A 94 -7.24 -13.08 -0.80
N ALA A 95 -6.22 -12.45 -0.23
CA ALA A 95 -5.35 -11.56 -0.97
C ALA A 95 -3.87 -11.86 -0.76
N GLY A 96 -3.10 -11.70 -1.82
CA GLY A 96 -1.64 -11.71 -1.79
C GLY A 96 -1.10 -10.49 -2.53
N ARG A 97 -0.02 -9.89 -2.00
CA ARG A 97 0.56 -8.67 -2.56
C ARG A 97 1.99 -8.87 -3.02
N VAL A 98 2.32 -8.25 -4.15
CA VAL A 98 3.71 -8.05 -4.57
C VAL A 98 4.26 -6.84 -3.83
N SER A 99 5.04 -7.08 -2.77
CA SER A 99 5.67 -5.99 -2.01
C SER A 99 6.84 -5.40 -2.78
N GLN A 100 7.03 -4.09 -2.66
CA GLN A 100 8.22 -3.39 -3.11
C GLN A 100 9.17 -3.05 -1.95
N ASP A 101 8.81 -3.44 -0.71
CA ASP A 101 9.67 -3.31 0.45
C ASP A 101 10.82 -4.33 0.39
N GLY A 102 11.85 -4.08 1.15
CA GLY A 102 13.08 -4.86 1.12
C GLY A 102 14.20 -4.09 0.42
N TRP A 103 15.44 -4.43 0.76
CA TRP A 103 16.62 -3.77 0.22
C TRP A 103 17.88 -4.63 0.43
N ARG A 104 18.93 -4.37 -0.35
CA ARG A 104 20.23 -5.02 -0.24
C ARG A 104 21.25 -4.06 0.34
N ALA A 105 22.15 -4.59 1.15
CA ALA A 105 23.29 -3.87 1.70
C ALA A 105 24.48 -3.88 0.70
N ASP A 106 24.25 -3.42 -0.52
CA ASP A 106 25.17 -3.47 -1.65
C ASP A 106 25.97 -2.17 -1.89
N THR A 107 25.91 -1.23 -0.94
CA THR A 107 26.69 0.01 -0.96
C THR A 107 27.70 0.03 0.18
N ALA A 108 28.82 0.72 0.01
CA ALA A 108 29.83 0.85 1.06
C ALA A 108 29.27 1.43 2.37
N ALA A 109 28.29 2.35 2.27
CA ALA A 109 27.63 2.95 3.43
C ALA A 109 26.72 1.98 4.21
N LEU A 110 26.34 0.84 3.64
CA LEU A 110 25.51 -0.19 4.27
C LEU A 110 26.31 -1.46 4.61
N SER A 111 27.64 -1.41 4.45
CA SER A 111 28.52 -2.52 4.81
C SER A 111 28.33 -2.93 6.29
N GLY A 112 28.36 -4.22 6.56
CA GLY A 112 28.10 -4.78 7.89
C GLY A 112 26.62 -5.01 8.23
N LEU A 113 25.69 -4.54 7.41
CA LEU A 113 24.25 -4.82 7.52
C LEU A 113 23.87 -6.07 6.73
N LYS A 114 22.78 -6.71 7.10
CA LYS A 114 22.19 -7.83 6.37
C LYS A 114 21.18 -7.33 5.34
N ASP A 115 21.08 -8.03 4.21
CA ASP A 115 20.00 -7.81 3.25
C ASP A 115 18.61 -7.99 3.89
N ARG A 116 17.67 -7.16 3.52
CA ARG A 116 16.26 -7.32 3.85
C ARG A 116 15.52 -7.86 2.63
N LYS A 117 15.21 -9.16 2.65
CA LYS A 117 14.45 -9.80 1.58
C LYS A 117 13.06 -9.20 1.49
N THR A 118 12.54 -9.11 0.26
CA THR A 118 11.18 -8.64 0.01
C THR A 118 10.16 -9.46 0.80
N PRO A 119 9.27 -8.83 1.57
CA PRO A 119 8.16 -9.48 2.23
C PRO A 119 7.19 -10.11 1.22
N ILE A 120 6.45 -11.13 1.67
CA ILE A 120 5.36 -11.77 0.92
C ILE A 120 4.08 -11.60 1.74
N PRO A 121 3.38 -10.47 1.61
CA PRO A 121 2.14 -10.22 2.33
C PRO A 121 1.01 -11.11 1.83
N LEU A 122 0.49 -11.98 2.68
CA LEU A 122 -0.70 -12.81 2.44
C LEU A 122 -1.76 -12.49 3.50
N GLY A 123 -3.02 -12.50 3.12
CA GLY A 123 -4.07 -12.16 4.08
C GLY A 123 -5.46 -12.07 3.48
N ILE A 124 -6.23 -11.15 4.01
CA ILE A 124 -7.60 -10.87 3.61
C ILE A 124 -7.74 -9.39 3.24
N GLY A 125 -8.70 -9.11 2.37
CA GLY A 125 -9.01 -7.74 1.98
C GLY A 125 -10.45 -7.61 1.52
N THR A 126 -10.79 -6.39 1.12
CA THR A 126 -12.02 -6.09 0.42
C THR A 126 -11.85 -4.85 -0.46
N PHE A 127 -12.43 -4.90 -1.63
CA PHE A 127 -12.61 -3.76 -2.51
C PHE A 127 -14.10 -3.43 -2.56
N GLN A 128 -14.45 -2.22 -2.13
CA GLN A 128 -15.84 -1.74 -2.06
C GLN A 128 -16.01 -0.60 -3.05
N GLU A 129 -16.64 -0.87 -4.19
CA GLU A 129 -16.93 0.13 -5.22
C GLU A 129 -18.28 0.77 -4.95
N THR A 130 -18.27 2.01 -4.50
CA THR A 130 -19.45 2.78 -4.15
C THR A 130 -19.75 3.85 -5.19
N PRO A 131 -20.95 4.46 -5.23
CA PRO A 131 -21.26 5.58 -6.12
C PRO A 131 -20.37 6.82 -5.92
N TYR A 132 -19.64 6.90 -4.80
CA TYR A 132 -18.82 8.06 -4.44
C TYR A 132 -17.32 7.79 -4.59
N GLY A 133 -16.93 6.60 -4.99
CA GLY A 133 -15.54 6.16 -5.10
C GLY A 133 -15.34 4.75 -4.54
N ALA A 134 -14.10 4.36 -4.39
CA ALA A 134 -13.71 3.02 -3.99
C ALA A 134 -12.98 3.02 -2.64
N LEU A 135 -13.29 2.03 -1.80
CA LEU A 135 -12.61 1.76 -0.53
C LEU A 135 -11.84 0.44 -0.63
N PHE A 136 -10.56 0.48 -0.34
CA PHE A 136 -9.66 -0.67 -0.22
C PHE A 136 -9.34 -0.88 1.25
N LEU A 137 -9.62 -2.06 1.79
CA LEU A 137 -9.22 -2.45 3.14
C LEU A 137 -8.47 -3.77 3.03
N ASN A 138 -7.27 -3.84 3.62
CA ASN A 138 -6.44 -5.03 3.59
C ASN A 138 -5.81 -5.30 4.95
N ALA A 139 -5.70 -6.57 5.29
CA ALA A 139 -4.98 -7.07 6.46
C ALA A 139 -4.06 -8.21 6.01
N PHE A 140 -2.76 -8.02 6.14
CA PHE A 140 -1.75 -8.96 5.70
C PHE A 140 -0.82 -9.39 6.83
N VAL A 141 -0.26 -10.58 6.67
CA VAL A 141 0.90 -11.06 7.43
C VAL A 141 2.01 -11.41 6.43
N ASP A 142 3.23 -11.00 6.71
CA ASP A 142 4.37 -11.42 5.90
C ASP A 142 4.67 -12.90 6.10
N ALA A 143 4.45 -13.70 5.06
CA ALA A 143 4.72 -15.13 5.07
C ALA A 143 6.20 -15.48 4.90
N ASN A 144 7.09 -14.50 4.66
CA ASN A 144 8.50 -14.75 4.37
C ASN A 144 9.39 -14.64 5.63
N LYS A 145 9.80 -13.44 6.03
CA LYS A 145 10.89 -13.25 7.00
C LYS A 145 10.48 -12.50 8.26
N SER A 146 9.73 -11.42 8.14
CA SER A 146 9.36 -10.63 9.31
C SER A 146 8.28 -11.30 10.15
N HIS A 147 7.38 -12.06 9.52
CA HIS A 147 6.12 -12.55 10.11
C HIS A 147 5.36 -11.42 10.82
N GLY A 148 5.56 -10.20 10.34
CA GLY A 148 4.90 -9.00 10.81
C GLY A 148 3.58 -8.76 10.10
N SER A 149 2.75 -7.88 10.65
CA SER A 149 1.41 -7.59 10.14
C SER A 149 1.35 -6.19 9.53
N LEU A 150 0.55 -6.06 8.48
CA LEU A 150 0.21 -4.82 7.78
C LEU A 150 -1.31 -4.67 7.77
N LEU A 151 -1.82 -3.46 8.04
CA LEU A 151 -3.21 -3.09 7.84
C LEU A 151 -3.24 -1.84 6.98
N GLU A 152 -4.12 -1.82 6.01
CA GLU A 152 -4.25 -0.70 5.09
C GLU A 152 -5.69 -0.34 4.86
N ALA A 153 -5.97 0.94 4.84
CA ALA A 153 -7.23 1.52 4.44
C ALA A 153 -6.96 2.66 3.46
N THR A 154 -7.51 2.57 2.25
CA THR A 154 -7.39 3.62 1.24
C THR A 154 -8.75 3.90 0.62
N TYR A 155 -9.15 5.16 0.61
CA TYR A 155 -10.30 5.64 -0.14
C TYR A 155 -9.82 6.40 -1.37
N ALA A 156 -10.40 6.10 -2.52
CA ALA A 156 -10.18 6.77 -3.79
C ALA A 156 -11.52 7.33 -4.30
N ALA A 157 -11.65 8.64 -4.38
CA ALA A 157 -12.78 9.27 -5.06
C ALA A 157 -12.58 9.23 -6.58
N GLU A 158 -13.65 9.38 -7.36
CA GLU A 158 -13.58 9.53 -8.82
C GLU A 158 -14.15 10.87 -9.24
N PHE A 159 -13.39 11.60 -10.09
CA PHE A 159 -13.83 12.83 -10.76
C PHE A 159 -13.54 12.74 -12.25
N LYS A 160 -14.52 13.12 -13.07
CA LYS A 160 -14.36 13.18 -14.53
C LYS A 160 -14.25 14.62 -15.01
N VAL A 161 -13.23 14.89 -15.83
CA VAL A 161 -13.04 16.17 -16.49
C VAL A 161 -12.83 15.89 -17.98
N GLY A 162 -13.84 16.18 -18.78
CA GLY A 162 -13.88 15.75 -20.17
C GLY A 162 -13.83 14.22 -20.28
N SER A 163 -12.84 13.69 -21.01
CA SER A 163 -12.61 12.25 -21.15
C SER A 163 -11.67 11.66 -20.10
N TRP A 164 -11.08 12.47 -19.23
CA TRP A 164 -10.12 12.03 -18.23
C TRP A 164 -10.82 11.71 -16.91
N SER A 165 -10.39 10.64 -16.24
CA SER A 165 -10.80 10.33 -14.88
C SER A 165 -9.64 10.59 -13.91
N PHE A 166 -9.96 11.27 -12.80
CA PHE A 166 -9.04 11.58 -11.73
C PHE A 166 -9.45 10.83 -10.47
N PHE A 167 -8.49 10.22 -9.81
CA PHE A 167 -8.68 9.39 -8.61
C PHE A 167 -7.80 9.91 -7.46
N PRO A 168 -8.18 11.01 -6.79
CA PRO A 168 -7.51 11.40 -5.56
C PRO A 168 -7.72 10.33 -4.48
N GLN A 169 -6.65 10.05 -3.75
CA GLN A 169 -6.59 8.96 -2.77
C GLN A 169 -6.14 9.50 -1.42
N VAL A 170 -6.76 8.99 -0.36
CA VAL A 170 -6.33 9.20 1.02
C VAL A 170 -6.31 7.84 1.72
N GLY A 171 -5.28 7.57 2.49
CA GLY A 171 -5.14 6.29 3.16
C GLY A 171 -4.32 6.33 4.44
N LEU A 172 -4.38 5.23 5.16
CA LEU A 172 -3.56 4.92 6.32
C LEU A 172 -2.96 3.53 6.16
N GLU A 173 -1.67 3.40 6.42
CA GLU A 173 -0.95 2.15 6.45
C GLU A 173 -0.40 1.91 7.86
N TYR A 174 -0.83 0.86 8.53
CA TYR A 174 -0.28 0.41 9.81
C TYR A 174 0.64 -0.78 9.56
N SER A 175 1.80 -0.78 10.22
CA SER A 175 2.69 -1.92 10.30
C SER A 175 3.12 -2.17 11.74
N ASN A 176 3.12 -3.44 12.15
CA ASN A 176 3.52 -3.77 13.51
C ASN A 176 5.04 -3.73 13.70
N ALA A 177 5.49 -3.79 14.96
CA ALA A 177 6.91 -3.72 15.29
C ALA A 177 7.75 -4.83 14.64
N LYS A 178 7.22 -6.04 14.44
CA LYS A 178 7.96 -7.13 13.77
C LYS A 178 8.30 -6.77 12.34
N TYR A 179 7.32 -6.25 11.59
CA TYR A 179 7.51 -5.84 10.20
C TYR A 179 8.52 -4.72 10.09
N ASN A 180 8.33 -3.66 10.87
CA ASN A 180 9.20 -2.49 10.84
C ASN A 180 10.62 -2.81 11.31
N ASN A 181 10.76 -3.58 12.40
CA ASN A 181 12.07 -3.93 12.91
C ASN A 181 12.85 -4.82 11.93
N TYR A 182 12.19 -5.68 11.21
CA TYR A 182 12.82 -6.44 10.13
C TYR A 182 13.40 -5.53 9.04
N LEU A 183 12.64 -4.54 8.59
CA LEU A 183 13.04 -3.66 7.48
C LEU A 183 13.99 -2.54 7.91
N TYR A 184 13.78 -1.97 9.09
CA TYR A 184 14.40 -0.71 9.52
C TYR A 184 15.17 -0.82 10.84
N GLY A 185 15.16 -1.97 11.48
CA GLY A 185 15.93 -2.23 12.70
C GLY A 185 17.41 -2.43 12.42
N VAL A 186 18.24 -2.18 13.46
CA VAL A 186 19.68 -2.47 13.50
C VAL A 186 19.94 -3.29 14.74
N SER A 187 20.29 -4.57 14.59
CA SER A 187 20.64 -5.46 15.70
C SER A 187 21.98 -5.07 16.32
N ALA A 188 22.26 -5.53 17.54
CA ALA A 188 23.56 -5.28 18.21
C ALA A 188 24.74 -5.79 17.37
N ALA A 189 24.58 -6.96 16.71
CA ALA A 189 25.62 -7.51 15.84
C ALA A 189 25.85 -6.65 14.58
N GLU A 190 24.77 -6.16 13.96
CA GLU A 190 24.86 -5.24 12.82
C GLU A 190 25.44 -3.88 13.23
N SER A 191 25.09 -3.39 14.43
CA SER A 191 25.66 -2.16 14.99
C SER A 191 27.16 -2.26 15.14
N ALA A 192 27.66 -3.35 15.71
CA ALA A 192 29.09 -3.60 15.86
C ALA A 192 29.83 -3.73 14.52
N ALA A 193 29.17 -4.32 13.51
CA ALA A 193 29.77 -4.57 12.20
C ALA A 193 29.72 -3.35 11.26
N SER A 194 28.68 -2.51 11.37
CA SER A 194 28.41 -1.41 10.43
C SER A 194 28.73 -0.02 10.97
N GLY A 195 28.83 0.12 12.31
CA GLY A 195 28.96 1.41 12.99
C GLY A 195 27.66 2.20 13.12
N PHE A 196 26.52 1.71 12.59
CA PHE A 196 25.21 2.31 12.87
C PHE A 196 24.79 2.04 14.31
N SER A 197 24.14 3.00 14.96
CA SER A 197 23.56 2.77 16.29
C SER A 197 22.52 1.65 16.24
N ALA A 198 22.53 0.78 17.25
CA ALA A 198 21.49 -0.23 17.39
C ALA A 198 20.11 0.45 17.47
N TYR A 199 19.12 -0.10 16.75
CA TYR A 199 17.80 0.48 16.66
C TYR A 199 16.72 -0.60 16.61
N ASN A 200 15.69 -0.43 17.42
CA ASN A 200 14.51 -1.30 17.42
C ASN A 200 13.30 -0.49 16.94
N ALA A 201 12.88 -0.73 15.70
CA ALA A 201 11.76 -0.03 15.12
C ALA A 201 10.44 -0.56 15.70
N GLY A 202 9.63 0.35 16.25
CA GLY A 202 8.29 0.05 16.79
C GLY A 202 7.23 -0.11 15.71
N ALA A 203 5.98 -0.31 16.15
CA ALA A 203 4.83 -0.21 15.27
C ALA A 203 4.68 1.21 14.73
N SER A 204 4.09 1.36 13.55
CA SER A 204 3.91 2.66 12.90
C SER A 204 2.56 2.76 12.22
N THR A 205 2.06 3.99 12.12
CA THR A 205 0.92 4.35 11.28
C THR A 205 1.32 5.50 10.37
N ALA A 206 1.25 5.27 9.07
CA ALA A 206 1.68 6.21 8.05
C ALA A 206 0.49 6.70 7.23
N PRO A 207 0.16 8.00 7.23
CA PRO A 207 -0.80 8.55 6.29
C PRO A 207 -0.25 8.52 4.87
N VAL A 208 -1.16 8.34 3.90
CA VAL A 208 -0.88 8.28 2.48
C VAL A 208 -1.82 9.23 1.74
N LEU A 209 -1.26 10.01 0.83
CA LEU A 209 -2.03 10.73 -0.20
C LEU A 209 -1.57 10.27 -1.57
N GLY A 210 -2.50 10.25 -2.51
CA GLY A 210 -2.21 9.87 -3.89
C GLY A 210 -3.14 10.53 -4.88
N LEU A 211 -2.74 10.45 -6.12
CA LEU A 211 -3.54 10.83 -7.28
C LEU A 211 -3.31 9.83 -8.40
N GLY A 212 -4.38 9.20 -8.84
CA GLY A 212 -4.46 8.44 -10.09
C GLY A 212 -5.09 9.28 -11.19
N VAL A 213 -4.69 9.06 -12.43
CA VAL A 213 -5.29 9.68 -13.62
C VAL A 213 -5.37 8.66 -14.74
N ASP A 214 -6.57 8.50 -15.30
CA ASP A 214 -6.80 7.72 -16.51
C ASP A 214 -7.06 8.66 -17.70
N VAL A 215 -6.31 8.44 -18.78
CA VAL A 215 -6.38 9.17 -20.03
C VAL A 215 -6.71 8.19 -21.15
N PRO A 216 -7.89 8.28 -21.81
CA PRO A 216 -8.17 7.47 -22.98
C PRO A 216 -7.23 7.83 -24.14
N LEU A 217 -6.55 6.84 -24.72
CA LEU A 217 -5.69 7.00 -25.91
C LEU A 217 -6.43 6.65 -27.21
N GLY A 218 -7.73 6.42 -27.13
CA GLY A 218 -8.56 5.82 -28.17
C GLY A 218 -8.91 4.38 -27.82
N SER A 219 -10.21 4.02 -27.98
CA SER A 219 -10.69 2.68 -27.62
C SER A 219 -9.89 1.59 -28.36
N PRO A 220 -9.40 0.53 -27.66
CA PRO A 220 -9.62 0.19 -26.25
C PRO A 220 -8.47 0.58 -25.31
N TRP A 221 -7.58 1.50 -25.71
CA TRP A 221 -6.34 1.81 -24.98
C TRP A 221 -6.52 2.92 -23.95
N THR A 222 -5.89 2.74 -22.80
CA THR A 222 -5.86 3.71 -21.70
C THR A 222 -4.44 3.92 -21.22
N LEU A 223 -4.07 5.19 -20.94
CA LEU A 223 -2.89 5.56 -20.19
C LEU A 223 -3.32 5.81 -18.74
N THR A 224 -2.75 5.06 -17.81
CA THR A 224 -2.97 5.25 -16.36
C THR A 224 -1.69 5.75 -15.72
N MET A 225 -1.80 6.80 -14.92
CA MET A 225 -0.71 7.35 -14.14
C MET A 225 -1.10 7.38 -12.67
N GLN A 226 -0.20 7.06 -11.77
CA GLN A 226 -0.43 7.20 -10.33
C GLN A 226 0.82 7.74 -9.65
N LEU A 227 0.60 8.62 -8.67
CA LEU A 227 1.61 9.08 -7.73
C LEU A 227 1.04 8.97 -6.31
N ARG A 228 1.83 8.42 -5.39
CA ARG A 228 1.48 8.30 -3.97
C ARG A 228 2.64 8.78 -3.11
N ARG A 229 2.32 9.48 -2.03
CA ARG A 229 3.26 9.87 -0.98
C ARG A 229 2.80 9.33 0.36
N LYS A 230 3.71 8.63 1.03
CA LYS A 230 3.56 8.09 2.38
C LYS A 230 4.43 8.89 3.34
N TRP A 231 3.87 9.38 4.45
CA TRP A 231 4.62 10.03 5.54
C TRP A 231 4.98 9.00 6.60
N LEU A 232 6.28 8.82 6.80
CA LEU A 232 6.78 7.83 7.73
C LEU A 232 6.61 8.29 9.18
N ASP A 233 6.09 7.40 10.02
CA ASP A 233 5.99 7.61 11.47
C ASP A 233 7.37 7.71 12.13
N SER A 234 7.41 8.33 13.31
CA SER A 234 8.65 8.53 14.07
C SER A 234 9.37 7.22 14.42
N SER A 235 8.62 6.15 14.68
CA SER A 235 9.16 4.82 14.99
C SER A 235 9.92 4.18 13.82
N VAL A 236 9.68 4.63 12.60
CA VAL A 236 10.40 4.21 11.39
C VAL A 236 11.43 5.25 10.97
N ARG A 237 11.03 6.53 10.86
CA ARG A 237 11.91 7.59 10.34
C ARG A 237 13.13 7.89 11.21
N ASN A 238 13.09 7.54 12.51
CA ASN A 238 14.21 7.73 13.43
C ASN A 238 15.26 6.60 13.33
N SER A 239 15.02 5.58 12.50
CA SER A 239 16.03 4.57 12.22
C SER A 239 17.27 5.21 11.59
N PRO A 240 18.49 4.84 12.05
CA PRO A 240 19.73 5.36 11.46
C PRO A 240 19.93 4.94 10.00
N LEU A 241 19.18 3.93 9.54
CA LEU A 241 19.19 3.46 8.14
C LEU A 241 18.46 4.40 7.19
N LEU A 242 17.59 5.28 7.69
CA LEU A 242 16.75 6.13 6.84
C LEU A 242 17.41 7.50 6.61
N SER A 243 17.21 8.01 5.39
CA SER A 243 17.61 9.36 5.01
C SER A 243 16.41 10.26 4.67
N ARG A 244 15.19 9.70 4.63
CA ARG A 244 13.99 10.41 4.21
C ARG A 244 12.87 10.26 5.22
N ARG A 245 11.96 11.25 5.23
CA ARG A 245 10.76 11.26 6.09
C ARG A 245 9.50 10.84 5.34
N THR A 246 9.57 10.81 4.02
CA THR A 246 8.49 10.41 3.13
C THR A 246 8.99 9.39 2.14
N GLN A 247 8.08 8.58 1.61
CA GLN A 247 8.32 7.67 0.51
C GLN A 247 7.36 8.03 -0.62
N ASP A 248 7.91 8.30 -1.79
CA ASP A 248 7.14 8.54 -3.01
C ASP A 248 7.18 7.28 -3.87
N THR A 249 6.01 6.87 -4.35
CA THR A 249 5.86 5.76 -5.29
C THR A 249 4.91 6.19 -6.40
N GLY A 250 5.10 5.64 -7.59
CA GLY A 250 4.20 5.91 -8.70
C GLY A 250 4.43 4.99 -9.87
N PHE A 251 3.56 5.06 -10.85
CA PHE A 251 3.71 4.34 -12.10
C PHE A 251 3.06 5.08 -13.26
N ILE A 252 3.48 4.70 -14.45
CA ILE A 252 2.82 5.04 -15.73
C ILE A 252 2.59 3.72 -16.45
N ALA A 253 1.34 3.45 -16.83
CA ALA A 253 0.91 2.23 -17.48
C ALA A 253 0.18 2.53 -18.79
N VAL A 254 0.39 1.67 -19.79
CA VAL A 254 -0.46 1.59 -20.97
C VAL A 254 -1.16 0.25 -20.93
N SER A 255 -2.48 0.26 -21.02
CA SER A 255 -3.32 -0.92 -20.87
C SER A 255 -4.40 -1.01 -21.94
N TYR A 256 -4.80 -2.25 -22.25
CA TYR A 256 -5.97 -2.58 -23.02
C TYR A 256 -7.16 -2.74 -22.07
N ARG A 257 -8.26 -2.03 -22.33
CA ARG A 257 -9.49 -2.07 -21.55
C ARG A 257 -10.47 -3.09 -22.10
N PHE A 258 -10.72 -4.12 -21.35
CA PHE A 258 -11.75 -5.14 -21.58
C PHE A 258 -13.10 -4.64 -20.98
N ARG A 259 -14.21 -4.90 -21.66
CA ARG A 259 -15.56 -4.44 -21.28
C ARG A 259 -16.54 -5.59 -21.18
#